data_4c51a671e6f1aa5596d177a2f9f38a19
#
_entry.id   4c51a671e6f1aa5596d177a2f9f38a19
#
_cell.length_a   1.000
_cell.length_b   1.000
_cell.length_c   1.000
_cell.angle_alpha   90.00
_cell.angle_beta   90.00
_cell.angle_gamma   90.00
#
_symmetry.space_group_name_H-M   'P 1'
#
loop_
_entity.id
_entity.type
_entity.pdbx_description
1 polymer ?
#
loop_
_entity_poly.entity_id
_entity_poly.type
_entity_poly.pdbx_seq_one_letter_code
_entity_poly.pdbx_strand_id
1 'polypeptide(L)'
;MDVTEDLLAQVLEELPEFSLVCDEDLRSKAIWAWGFALTKSSFRSIREIPPSGNPGTNEAKRGDQTDHLRGVTRLAIGIAKEMQAAYPELHINMDVIVAGGLLHDVGKAWEFDPVNHKRWREQQKVYGKPSIRHPAYGAHICLTAGLPEEIAHIAMAHSGEGELLVRSLECMIVHQADYTFWNTLLAGGMLKPETVRPAQQKYVSDQQF
;
A
#
# COMPACT_ATOMS: atom_id res chain seq x y z
N MET A 1 19.76 7.25 -8.20
CA MET A 1 19.12 6.90 -9.50
C MET A 1 18.05 7.96 -9.72
N ASP A 2 17.90 8.45 -10.94
CA ASP A 2 16.87 9.43 -11.25
C ASP A 2 15.60 8.73 -11.73
N VAL A 3 14.44 9.39 -11.61
CA VAL A 3 13.19 8.90 -12.19
C VAL A 3 13.27 9.10 -13.70
N THR A 4 13.27 7.99 -14.45
CA THR A 4 13.37 7.99 -15.91
C THR A 4 12.02 7.65 -16.55
N GLU A 5 11.84 7.99 -17.82
CA GLU A 5 10.64 7.64 -18.58
C GLU A 5 10.41 6.13 -18.65
N ASP A 6 11.48 5.34 -18.83
CA ASP A 6 11.39 3.87 -18.82
C ASP A 6 10.88 3.33 -17.49
N LEU A 7 11.33 3.91 -16.36
CA LEU A 7 10.85 3.53 -15.04
C LEU A 7 9.37 3.89 -14.85
N LEU A 8 8.93 5.05 -15.35
CA LEU A 8 7.51 5.45 -15.29
C LEU A 8 6.65 4.54 -16.17
N ALA A 9 7.12 4.17 -17.35
CA ALA A 9 6.43 3.22 -18.23
C ALA A 9 6.31 1.84 -17.55
N GLN A 10 7.36 1.36 -16.89
CA GLN A 10 7.34 0.13 -16.11
C GLN A 10 6.32 0.20 -14.96
N VAL A 11 6.28 1.30 -14.19
CA VAL A 11 5.29 1.49 -13.12
C VAL A 11 3.86 1.38 -13.67
N LEU A 12 3.60 2.01 -14.82
CA LEU A 12 2.28 1.95 -15.47
C LEU A 12 1.93 0.54 -15.97
N GLU A 13 2.92 -0.22 -16.49
CA GLU A 13 2.72 -1.61 -16.85
C GLU A 13 2.41 -2.50 -15.64
N GLU A 14 3.10 -2.28 -14.53
CA GLU A 14 2.91 -3.04 -13.29
C GLU A 14 1.59 -2.71 -12.59
N LEU A 15 1.13 -1.45 -12.67
CA LEU A 15 -0.09 -0.93 -12.06
C LEU A 15 -1.00 -0.25 -13.10
N PRO A 16 -1.58 -1.01 -14.05
CA PRO A 16 -2.38 -0.45 -15.14
C PRO A 16 -3.65 0.28 -14.67
N GLU A 17 -4.08 0.06 -13.43
CA GLU A 17 -5.21 0.75 -12.83
C GLU A 17 -4.98 2.28 -12.70
N PHE A 18 -3.74 2.79 -12.82
CA PHE A 18 -3.51 4.22 -12.95
C PHE A 18 -4.24 4.85 -14.13
N SER A 19 -4.52 4.07 -15.20
CA SER A 19 -5.34 4.54 -16.33
C SER A 19 -6.79 4.87 -15.97
N LEU A 20 -7.27 4.43 -14.80
CA LEU A 20 -8.61 4.74 -14.30
C LEU A 20 -8.69 6.12 -13.60
N VAL A 21 -7.56 6.76 -13.29
CA VAL A 21 -7.50 8.12 -12.76
C VAL A 21 -7.76 9.09 -13.92
N CYS A 22 -8.85 9.85 -13.85
CA CYS A 22 -9.26 10.77 -14.92
C CYS A 22 -8.44 12.06 -14.93
N ASP A 23 -8.08 12.58 -13.76
CA ASP A 23 -7.21 13.76 -13.62
C ASP A 23 -5.77 13.39 -14.06
N GLU A 24 -5.32 14.00 -15.16
CA GLU A 24 -4.01 13.69 -15.76
C GLU A 24 -2.84 14.15 -14.90
N ASP A 25 -2.96 15.26 -14.19
CA ASP A 25 -1.92 15.77 -13.29
C ASP A 25 -1.78 14.85 -12.08
N LEU A 26 -2.90 14.48 -11.45
CA LEU A 26 -2.92 13.52 -10.35
C LEU A 26 -2.34 12.17 -10.78
N ARG A 27 -2.75 11.65 -11.94
CA ARG A 27 -2.25 10.38 -12.48
C ARG A 27 -0.74 10.41 -12.71
N SER A 28 -0.23 11.45 -13.36
CA SER A 28 1.20 11.60 -13.66
C SER A 28 2.04 11.68 -12.40
N LYS A 29 1.62 12.45 -11.40
CA LYS A 29 2.28 12.56 -10.09
C LYS A 29 2.24 11.25 -9.32
N ALA A 30 1.12 10.51 -9.39
CA ALA A 30 0.97 9.22 -8.72
C ALA A 30 1.90 8.15 -9.30
N ILE A 31 2.04 8.09 -10.63
CA ILE A 31 3.03 7.22 -11.30
C ILE A 31 4.44 7.64 -10.90
N TRP A 32 4.74 8.94 -10.92
CA TRP A 32 6.04 9.47 -10.52
C TRP A 32 6.40 9.12 -9.07
N ALA A 33 5.41 9.12 -8.16
CA ALA A 33 5.62 8.78 -6.75
C ALA A 33 6.18 7.35 -6.59
N TRP A 34 5.67 6.36 -7.32
CA TRP A 34 6.24 5.01 -7.35
C TRP A 34 7.63 4.98 -7.97
N GLY A 35 7.83 5.66 -9.11
CA GLY A 35 9.16 5.80 -9.71
C GLY A 35 10.17 6.35 -8.70
N PHE A 36 9.81 7.44 -8.00
CA PHE A 36 10.64 8.04 -6.96
C PHE A 36 10.90 7.06 -5.80
N ALA A 37 9.88 6.35 -5.31
CA ALA A 37 10.04 5.37 -4.24
C ALA A 37 11.07 4.30 -4.59
N LEU A 38 11.02 3.76 -5.81
CA LEU A 38 11.98 2.77 -6.32
C LEU A 38 13.39 3.34 -6.39
N THR A 39 13.57 4.62 -6.75
CA THR A 39 14.92 5.24 -6.75
C THR A 39 15.54 5.37 -5.36
N LYS A 40 14.74 5.28 -4.29
CA LYS A 40 15.16 5.38 -2.87
C LYS A 40 15.34 4.03 -2.20
N SER A 41 15.22 2.94 -2.95
CA SER A 41 15.38 1.57 -2.47
C SER A 41 16.33 0.76 -3.36
N SER A 42 16.64 -0.47 -2.96
CA SER A 42 17.37 -1.43 -3.79
C SER A 42 16.47 -2.20 -4.75
N PHE A 43 15.16 -2.06 -4.65
CA PHE A 43 14.20 -2.68 -5.56
C PHE A 43 14.20 -1.96 -6.91
N ARG A 44 14.12 -2.73 -7.99
CA ARG A 44 14.03 -2.22 -9.36
C ARG A 44 12.61 -2.25 -9.92
N SER A 45 11.71 -2.94 -9.22
CA SER A 45 10.33 -3.18 -9.63
C SER A 45 9.46 -3.28 -8.37
N ILE A 46 8.19 -2.88 -8.47
CA ILE A 46 7.20 -3.07 -7.40
C ILE A 46 7.00 -4.56 -7.14
N ARG A 47 7.16 -5.41 -8.15
CA ARG A 47 7.05 -6.88 -8.04
C ARG A 47 8.13 -7.52 -7.15
N GLU A 48 9.27 -6.85 -6.96
CA GLU A 48 10.31 -7.35 -6.08
C GLU A 48 10.01 -7.14 -4.59
N ILE A 49 9.00 -6.31 -4.27
CA ILE A 49 8.59 -6.05 -2.88
C ILE A 49 7.70 -7.22 -2.43
N PRO A 50 8.01 -7.87 -1.28
CA PRO A 50 7.23 -8.98 -0.77
C PRO A 50 5.76 -8.62 -0.50
N PRO A 51 4.81 -9.51 -0.83
CA PRO A 51 3.38 -9.32 -0.56
C PRO A 51 3.08 -9.61 0.91
N SER A 52 3.44 -8.69 1.78
CA SER A 52 3.36 -8.84 3.24
C SER A 52 2.74 -7.59 3.88
N GLY A 53 1.99 -7.78 4.95
CA GLY A 53 1.37 -6.67 5.70
C GLY A 53 2.43 -5.77 6.33
N ASN A 54 3.41 -6.38 7.00
CA ASN A 54 4.61 -5.72 7.52
C ASN A 54 5.80 -6.67 7.35
N PRO A 55 7.05 -6.19 7.44
CA PRO A 55 8.21 -7.06 7.34
C PRO A 55 8.12 -8.26 8.29
N GLY A 56 8.02 -9.47 7.71
CA GLY A 56 7.93 -10.73 8.45
C GLY A 56 6.55 -11.04 9.08
N THR A 57 5.49 -10.33 8.71
CA THR A 57 4.14 -10.60 9.20
C THR A 57 3.09 -10.61 8.11
N ASN A 58 2.19 -11.60 8.16
CA ASN A 58 1.08 -11.75 7.21
C ASN A 58 1.58 -11.78 5.75
N GLU A 59 2.54 -12.64 5.45
CA GLU A 59 3.06 -12.81 4.09
C GLU A 59 2.17 -13.76 3.29
N ALA A 60 1.75 -13.35 2.11
CA ALA A 60 0.96 -14.20 1.21
C ALA A 60 1.80 -15.37 0.67
N LYS A 61 1.17 -16.54 0.47
CA LYS A 61 1.81 -17.74 -0.08
C LYS A 61 2.25 -17.57 -1.52
N ARG A 62 1.66 -16.61 -2.25
CA ARG A 62 1.94 -16.32 -3.67
C ARG A 62 1.64 -14.87 -4.00
N GLY A 63 2.09 -14.43 -5.16
CA GLY A 63 1.93 -13.06 -5.64
C GLY A 63 3.05 -12.15 -5.20
N ASP A 64 2.91 -10.88 -5.51
CA ASP A 64 3.84 -9.81 -5.20
C ASP A 64 3.09 -8.54 -4.75
N GLN A 65 3.79 -7.45 -4.51
CA GLN A 65 3.19 -6.21 -4.04
C GLN A 65 2.20 -5.62 -5.06
N THR A 66 2.39 -5.87 -6.37
CA THR A 66 1.46 -5.38 -7.39
C THR A 66 0.09 -6.08 -7.27
N ASP A 67 0.07 -7.38 -6.97
CA ASP A 67 -1.17 -8.13 -6.76
C ASP A 67 -1.96 -7.57 -5.58
N HIS A 68 -1.24 -7.22 -4.49
CA HIS A 68 -1.84 -6.59 -3.31
C HIS A 68 -2.43 -5.21 -3.65
N LEU A 69 -1.63 -4.31 -4.23
CA LEU A 69 -2.05 -2.95 -4.57
C LEU A 69 -3.26 -2.93 -5.51
N ARG A 70 -3.20 -3.73 -6.57
CA ARG A 70 -4.28 -3.88 -7.54
C ARG A 70 -5.53 -4.49 -6.91
N GLY A 71 -5.35 -5.50 -6.06
CA GLY A 71 -6.44 -6.14 -5.31
C GLY A 71 -7.15 -5.15 -4.40
N VAL A 72 -6.41 -4.43 -3.57
CA VAL A 72 -6.95 -3.39 -2.66
C VAL A 72 -7.65 -2.28 -3.44
N THR A 73 -7.03 -1.79 -4.52
CA THR A 73 -7.63 -0.73 -5.35
C THR A 73 -8.97 -1.17 -5.95
N ARG A 74 -9.06 -2.39 -6.50
CA ARG A 74 -10.31 -2.93 -7.08
C ARG A 74 -11.39 -3.13 -6.02
N LEU A 75 -11.02 -3.60 -4.82
CA LEU A 75 -11.94 -3.69 -3.69
C LEU A 75 -12.44 -2.31 -3.26
N ALA A 76 -11.56 -1.32 -3.14
CA ALA A 76 -11.92 0.06 -2.80
C ALA A 76 -12.89 0.67 -3.84
N ILE A 77 -12.63 0.47 -5.13
CA ILE A 77 -13.53 0.88 -6.22
C ILE A 77 -14.90 0.21 -6.06
N GLY A 78 -14.94 -1.09 -5.77
CA GLY A 78 -16.17 -1.83 -5.54
C GLY A 78 -16.97 -1.26 -4.36
N ILE A 79 -16.33 -1.08 -3.21
CA ILE A 79 -16.94 -0.46 -2.02
C ILE A 79 -17.49 0.93 -2.36
N ALA A 80 -16.69 1.79 -3.00
CA ALA A 80 -17.08 3.14 -3.34
C ALA A 80 -18.33 3.17 -4.24
N LYS A 81 -18.36 2.34 -5.28
CA LYS A 81 -19.50 2.25 -6.21
C LYS A 81 -20.78 1.78 -5.52
N GLU A 82 -20.71 0.73 -4.72
CA GLU A 82 -21.89 0.19 -4.01
C GLU A 82 -22.42 1.18 -2.97
N MET A 83 -21.52 1.82 -2.22
CA MET A 83 -21.92 2.82 -1.24
C MET A 83 -22.54 4.05 -1.90
N GLN A 84 -22.00 4.53 -3.02
CA GLN A 84 -22.53 5.66 -3.76
C GLN A 84 -23.87 5.35 -4.43
N ALA A 85 -24.07 4.10 -4.89
CA ALA A 85 -25.36 3.64 -5.43
C ALA A 85 -26.43 3.55 -4.35
N ALA A 86 -26.08 3.07 -3.14
CA ALA A 86 -27.01 2.95 -2.02
C ALA A 86 -27.31 4.30 -1.34
N TYR A 87 -26.33 5.22 -1.33
CA TYR A 87 -26.37 6.51 -0.67
C TYR A 87 -25.82 7.60 -1.61
N PRO A 88 -26.66 8.11 -2.55
CA PRO A 88 -26.22 9.07 -3.57
C PRO A 88 -25.67 10.41 -3.03
N GLU A 89 -25.98 10.74 -1.79
CA GLU A 89 -25.47 11.92 -1.08
C GLU A 89 -24.00 11.77 -0.62
N LEU A 90 -23.43 10.55 -0.69
CA LEU A 90 -22.01 10.35 -0.49
C LEU A 90 -21.22 10.83 -1.72
N HIS A 91 -20.53 11.94 -1.58
CA HIS A 91 -19.66 12.47 -2.63
C HIS A 91 -18.27 11.84 -2.52
N ILE A 92 -18.08 10.70 -3.19
CA ILE A 92 -16.80 9.95 -3.20
C ILE A 92 -15.99 10.37 -4.44
N ASN A 93 -14.75 10.80 -4.21
CA ASN A 93 -13.83 11.11 -5.31
C ASN A 93 -13.15 9.83 -5.81
N MET A 94 -13.58 9.33 -6.98
CA MET A 94 -13.06 8.08 -7.55
C MET A 94 -11.58 8.16 -7.93
N ASP A 95 -11.09 9.33 -8.35
CA ASP A 95 -9.67 9.51 -8.66
C ASP A 95 -8.81 9.38 -7.39
N VAL A 96 -9.30 9.92 -6.26
CA VAL A 96 -8.64 9.76 -4.94
C VAL A 96 -8.69 8.30 -4.48
N ILE A 97 -9.81 7.58 -4.69
CA ILE A 97 -9.92 6.14 -4.39
C ILE A 97 -8.87 5.34 -5.17
N VAL A 98 -8.77 5.56 -6.48
CA VAL A 98 -7.84 4.81 -7.34
C VAL A 98 -6.40 5.16 -7.01
N ALA A 99 -6.05 6.45 -7.02
CA ALA A 99 -4.69 6.89 -6.73
C ALA A 99 -4.27 6.53 -5.30
N GLY A 100 -5.15 6.74 -4.32
CA GLY A 100 -4.91 6.38 -2.92
C GLY A 100 -4.74 4.87 -2.72
N GLY A 101 -5.58 4.05 -3.37
CA GLY A 101 -5.47 2.60 -3.35
C GLY A 101 -4.14 2.09 -3.94
N LEU A 102 -3.65 2.69 -5.01
CA LEU A 102 -2.37 2.34 -5.62
C LEU A 102 -1.16 2.87 -4.84
N LEU A 103 -1.33 3.92 -4.03
CA LEU A 103 -0.24 4.59 -3.30
C LEU A 103 -0.23 4.31 -1.79
N HIS A 104 -1.27 3.65 -1.22
CA HIS A 104 -1.34 3.48 0.24
C HIS A 104 -0.08 2.85 0.82
N ASP A 105 0.53 1.95 0.08
CA ASP A 105 1.72 1.18 0.47
C ASP A 105 3.02 1.63 -0.22
N VAL A 106 3.06 2.79 -0.88
CA VAL A 106 4.24 3.27 -1.63
C VAL A 106 5.51 3.35 -0.77
N GLY A 107 5.36 3.59 0.52
CA GLY A 107 6.46 3.60 1.48
C GLY A 107 7.07 2.22 1.77
N LYS A 108 6.45 1.11 1.34
CA LYS A 108 7.01 -0.23 1.49
C LYS A 108 8.31 -0.42 0.71
N ALA A 109 8.52 0.31 -0.40
CA ALA A 109 9.80 0.29 -1.09
C ALA A 109 10.96 0.65 -0.16
N TRP A 110 10.75 1.55 0.80
CA TRP A 110 11.71 1.91 1.84
C TRP A 110 11.72 0.94 3.03
N GLU A 111 10.55 0.62 3.58
CA GLU A 111 10.45 -0.18 4.81
C GLU A 111 10.92 -1.62 4.58
N PHE A 112 10.70 -2.20 3.41
CA PHE A 112 11.06 -3.57 3.08
C PHE A 112 12.48 -3.72 2.49
N ASP A 113 13.16 -2.61 2.20
CA ASP A 113 14.50 -2.63 1.59
C ASP A 113 15.50 -3.39 2.48
N PRO A 114 16.12 -4.48 1.97
CA PRO A 114 17.12 -5.24 2.69
C PRO A 114 18.32 -4.41 3.16
N VAL A 115 18.70 -3.35 2.42
CA VAL A 115 19.79 -2.43 2.78
C VAL A 115 19.41 -1.65 4.03
N ASN A 116 18.18 -1.12 4.08
CA ASN A 116 17.66 -0.44 5.25
C ASN A 116 17.54 -1.37 6.46
N HIS A 117 17.02 -2.60 6.26
CA HIS A 117 16.94 -3.61 7.31
C HIS A 117 18.29 -3.98 7.91
N LYS A 118 19.33 -4.08 7.07
CA LYS A 118 20.70 -4.33 7.54
C LYS A 118 21.19 -3.18 8.41
N ARG A 119 21.09 -1.93 7.91
CA ARG A 119 21.48 -0.73 8.63
C ARG A 119 20.78 -0.58 9.98
N TRP A 120 19.47 -0.81 10.04
CA TRP A 120 18.68 -0.72 11.27
C TRP A 120 19.05 -1.79 12.30
N ARG A 121 19.35 -3.02 11.85
CA ARG A 121 19.85 -4.08 12.76
C ARG A 121 21.21 -3.74 13.36
N GLU A 122 22.13 -3.23 12.54
CA GLU A 122 23.49 -2.90 12.97
C GLU A 122 23.53 -1.70 13.92
N GLN A 123 22.64 -0.74 13.76
CA GLN A 123 22.62 0.51 14.51
C GLN A 123 21.24 0.85 15.08
N GLN A 124 20.57 -0.13 15.68
CA GLN A 124 19.20 0.00 16.18
C GLN A 124 19.05 1.12 17.20
N LYS A 125 20.06 1.37 18.05
CA LYS A 125 20.02 2.46 19.06
C LYS A 125 20.03 3.86 18.41
N VAL A 126 20.53 3.98 17.18
CA VAL A 126 20.58 5.25 16.45
C VAL A 126 19.35 5.46 15.60
N TYR A 127 18.95 4.44 14.86
CA TYR A 127 17.90 4.56 13.84
C TYR A 127 16.53 4.04 14.28
N GLY A 128 16.44 3.21 15.31
CA GLY A 128 15.24 2.40 15.55
C GLY A 128 15.16 1.20 14.61
N LYS A 129 14.04 0.43 14.71
CA LYS A 129 13.83 -0.75 13.84
C LYS A 129 12.32 -1.07 13.73
N PRO A 130 11.67 -0.69 12.64
CA PRO A 130 12.19 0.14 11.54
C PRO A 130 12.44 1.59 12.00
N SER A 131 13.26 2.32 11.25
CA SER A 131 13.50 3.75 11.49
C SER A 131 12.26 4.58 11.22
N ILE A 132 11.64 4.33 10.06
CA ILE A 132 10.41 4.99 9.61
C ILE A 132 9.51 3.89 9.03
N ARG A 133 8.27 3.87 9.46
CA ARG A 133 7.23 2.97 8.96
C ARG A 133 6.75 3.39 7.57
N HIS A 134 6.30 2.42 6.75
CA HIS A 134 5.82 2.71 5.39
C HIS A 134 4.71 3.77 5.33
N PRO A 135 3.74 3.88 6.27
CA PRO A 135 2.73 4.93 6.19
C PRO A 135 3.35 6.33 6.24
N ALA A 136 4.25 6.57 7.19
CA ALA A 136 4.93 7.86 7.34
C ALA A 136 5.84 8.17 6.14
N TYR A 137 6.59 7.17 5.66
CA TYR A 137 7.44 7.35 4.49
C TYR A 137 6.63 7.49 3.19
N GLY A 138 5.48 6.80 3.10
CA GLY A 138 4.54 6.94 2.00
C GLY A 138 3.96 8.35 1.89
N ALA A 139 3.55 8.94 3.02
CA ALA A 139 3.11 10.34 3.04
C ALA A 139 4.23 11.30 2.57
N HIS A 140 5.48 11.09 3.02
CA HIS A 140 6.62 11.86 2.54
C HIS A 140 6.80 11.74 1.02
N ILE A 141 6.70 10.52 0.45
CA ILE A 141 6.79 10.30 -1.00
C ILE A 141 5.68 11.06 -1.73
N CYS A 142 4.42 10.92 -1.28
CA CYS A 142 3.28 11.58 -1.90
C CYS A 142 3.43 13.11 -1.94
N LEU A 143 3.80 13.72 -0.81
CA LEU A 143 4.03 15.17 -0.72
C LEU A 143 5.23 15.61 -1.57
N THR A 144 6.29 14.81 -1.64
CA THR A 144 7.46 15.09 -2.50
C THR A 144 7.11 15.04 -3.98
N ALA A 145 6.17 14.17 -4.37
CA ALA A 145 5.63 14.11 -5.74
C ALA A 145 4.67 15.27 -6.07
N GLY A 146 4.35 16.13 -5.11
CA GLY A 146 3.37 17.22 -5.29
C GLY A 146 1.93 16.72 -5.42
N LEU A 147 1.65 15.52 -4.86
CA LEU A 147 0.28 15.01 -4.74
C LEU A 147 -0.50 15.80 -3.69
N PRO A 148 -1.84 15.90 -3.83
CA PRO A 148 -2.68 16.57 -2.86
C PRO A 148 -2.66 15.85 -1.50
N GLU A 149 -2.97 16.59 -0.44
CA GLU A 149 -2.91 16.12 0.95
C GLU A 149 -3.79 14.89 1.19
N GLU A 150 -4.90 14.75 0.48
CA GLU A 150 -5.83 13.61 0.55
C GLU A 150 -5.12 12.29 0.22
N ILE A 151 -4.23 12.28 -0.77
CA ILE A 151 -3.46 11.09 -1.14
C ILE A 151 -2.39 10.79 -0.09
N ALA A 152 -1.69 11.80 0.39
CA ALA A 152 -0.71 11.67 1.47
C ALA A 152 -1.37 11.18 2.77
N HIS A 153 -2.60 11.65 3.06
CA HIS A 153 -3.41 11.19 4.18
C HIS A 153 -3.76 9.70 4.07
N ILE A 154 -4.16 9.22 2.89
CA ILE A 154 -4.42 7.80 2.67
C ILE A 154 -3.15 6.98 2.93
N ALA A 155 -2.01 7.38 2.36
CA ALA A 155 -0.74 6.69 2.59
C ALA A 155 -0.37 6.65 4.08
N MET A 156 -0.61 7.75 4.83
CA MET A 156 -0.30 7.85 6.26
C MET A 156 -1.27 7.08 7.14
N ALA A 157 -2.57 7.08 6.82
CA ALA A 157 -3.63 6.70 7.74
C ALA A 157 -4.36 5.39 7.36
N HIS A 158 -4.01 4.72 6.24
CA HIS A 158 -4.68 3.49 5.82
C HIS A 158 -4.51 2.32 6.80
N SER A 159 -3.44 2.28 7.58
CA SER A 159 -3.08 1.18 8.49
C SER A 159 -3.28 1.53 9.97
N GLY A 160 -2.68 0.74 10.88
CA GLY A 160 -2.80 0.94 12.33
C GLY A 160 -2.30 2.29 12.83
N GLU A 161 -1.38 2.93 12.12
CA GLU A 161 -0.89 4.27 12.42
C GLU A 161 -2.01 5.32 12.32
N GLY A 162 -3.03 5.06 11.50
CA GLY A 162 -4.21 5.90 11.36
C GLY A 162 -5.21 5.86 12.53
N GLU A 163 -5.02 4.98 13.52
CA GLU A 163 -5.93 4.89 14.69
C GLU A 163 -5.90 6.15 15.58
N LEU A 164 -4.89 6.99 15.41
CA LEU A 164 -4.77 8.28 16.11
C LEU A 164 -5.34 9.45 15.31
N LEU A 165 -5.91 9.21 14.13
CA LEU A 165 -6.42 10.22 13.21
C LEU A 165 -7.90 9.96 12.90
N VAL A 166 -8.60 11.00 12.46
CA VAL A 166 -9.90 10.83 11.80
C VAL A 166 -9.65 10.64 10.31
N ARG A 167 -9.94 9.46 9.79
CA ARG A 167 -9.78 9.15 8.36
C ARG A 167 -10.80 9.92 7.52
N SER A 168 -10.39 10.45 6.36
CA SER A 168 -11.31 10.93 5.34
C SER A 168 -12.19 9.78 4.82
N LEU A 169 -13.25 10.10 4.09
CA LEU A 169 -14.16 9.09 3.53
C LEU A 169 -13.40 8.12 2.60
N GLU A 170 -12.59 8.64 1.69
CA GLU A 170 -11.79 7.84 0.77
C GLU A 170 -10.72 7.02 1.52
N CYS A 171 -10.07 7.62 2.53
CA CYS A 171 -9.11 6.91 3.37
C CYS A 171 -9.78 5.75 4.12
N MET A 172 -10.98 5.94 4.66
CA MET A 172 -11.75 4.87 5.31
C MET A 172 -12.06 3.74 4.33
N ILE A 173 -12.46 4.05 3.10
CA ILE A 173 -12.75 3.05 2.06
C ILE A 173 -11.50 2.24 1.71
N VAL A 174 -10.35 2.91 1.49
CA VAL A 174 -9.07 2.22 1.19
C VAL A 174 -8.61 1.39 2.38
N HIS A 175 -8.71 1.90 3.61
CA HIS A 175 -8.42 1.17 4.84
C HIS A 175 -9.23 -0.14 4.95
N GLN A 176 -10.55 -0.07 4.73
CA GLN A 176 -11.41 -1.26 4.80
C GLN A 176 -11.10 -2.25 3.66
N ALA A 177 -10.77 -1.76 2.48
CA ALA A 177 -10.37 -2.60 1.35
C ALA A 177 -9.07 -3.36 1.64
N ASP A 178 -8.06 -2.69 2.23
CA ASP A 178 -6.79 -3.30 2.63
C ASP A 178 -7.00 -4.37 3.71
N TYR A 179 -7.77 -4.07 4.75
CA TYR A 179 -8.11 -5.04 5.79
C TYR A 179 -8.94 -6.21 5.25
N THR A 180 -9.86 -5.95 4.33
CA THR A 180 -10.63 -7.01 3.65
C THR A 180 -9.71 -7.95 2.87
N PHE A 181 -8.73 -7.41 2.15
CA PHE A 181 -7.75 -8.20 1.41
C PHE A 181 -7.00 -9.16 2.34
N TRP A 182 -6.36 -8.64 3.40
CA TRP A 182 -5.56 -9.45 4.32
C TRP A 182 -6.40 -10.44 5.13
N ASN A 183 -7.57 -10.02 5.64
CA ASN A 183 -8.45 -10.90 6.41
C ASN A 183 -9.04 -12.03 5.55
N THR A 184 -9.31 -11.78 4.27
CA THR A 184 -9.76 -12.81 3.33
C THR A 184 -8.64 -13.82 3.06
N LEU A 185 -7.40 -13.37 2.82
CA LEU A 185 -6.26 -14.27 2.67
C LEU A 185 -6.01 -15.10 3.93
N LEU A 186 -6.13 -14.50 5.11
CA LEU A 186 -5.99 -15.19 6.39
C LEU A 186 -7.08 -16.28 6.52
N ALA A 187 -8.35 -15.92 6.37
CA ALA A 187 -9.47 -16.84 6.49
C ALA A 187 -9.47 -17.95 5.43
N GLY A 188 -8.97 -17.64 4.23
CA GLY A 188 -8.80 -18.61 3.14
C GLY A 188 -7.51 -19.44 3.21
N GLY A 189 -6.71 -19.33 4.28
CA GLY A 189 -5.47 -20.10 4.45
C GLY A 189 -4.37 -19.74 3.44
N MET A 190 -4.40 -18.52 2.86
CA MET A 190 -3.48 -18.08 1.83
C MET A 190 -2.27 -17.30 2.37
N LEU A 191 -2.13 -17.20 3.69
CA LEU A 191 -0.92 -16.65 4.33
C LEU A 191 0.05 -17.77 4.69
N LYS A 192 1.35 -17.46 4.72
CA LYS A 192 2.39 -18.35 5.24
C LYS A 192 2.21 -18.51 6.76
N PRO A 193 1.96 -19.71 7.30
CA PRO A 193 1.58 -19.90 8.70
C PRO A 193 2.56 -19.28 9.70
N GLU A 194 3.86 -19.36 9.42
CA GLU A 194 4.95 -18.85 10.26
C GLU A 194 4.99 -17.31 10.34
N THR A 195 4.28 -16.62 9.44
CA THR A 195 4.21 -15.15 9.40
C THR A 195 2.92 -14.59 9.99
N VAL A 196 1.95 -15.45 10.31
CA VAL A 196 0.66 -15.02 10.86
C VAL A 196 0.85 -14.47 12.28
N ARG A 197 0.30 -13.29 12.55
CA ARG A 197 0.42 -12.62 13.87
C ARG A 197 -0.11 -13.53 15.00
N PRO A 198 0.52 -13.54 16.18
CA PRO A 198 0.09 -14.40 17.30
C PRO A 198 -1.40 -14.29 17.64
N ALA A 199 -1.96 -13.08 17.62
CA ALA A 199 -3.38 -12.85 17.88
C ALA A 199 -4.33 -13.47 16.82
N GLN A 200 -3.82 -13.83 15.65
CA GLN A 200 -4.55 -14.40 14.53
C GLN A 200 -4.25 -15.89 14.32
N GLN A 201 -3.37 -16.49 15.12
CA GLN A 201 -2.95 -17.92 14.98
C GLN A 201 -4.14 -18.89 15.07
N LYS A 202 -5.21 -18.54 15.78
CA LYS A 202 -6.44 -19.34 15.85
C LYS A 202 -7.09 -19.64 14.47
N TYR A 203 -6.85 -18.79 13.47
CA TYR A 203 -7.34 -18.99 12.10
C TYR A 203 -6.47 -19.96 11.29
N VAL A 204 -5.29 -20.34 11.79
CA VAL A 204 -4.32 -21.22 11.11
C VAL A 204 -4.30 -22.59 11.74
N SER A 205 -4.44 -22.69 13.08
CA SER A 205 -4.37 -23.94 13.84
C SER A 205 -5.49 -24.93 13.50
N ASP A 206 -6.66 -24.46 13.08
CA ASP A 206 -7.84 -25.28 12.81
C ASP A 206 -8.05 -25.57 11.31
N GLN A 207 -7.15 -25.07 10.44
CA GLN A 207 -7.21 -25.36 9.00
C GLN A 207 -6.57 -26.71 8.69
N GLN A 208 -7.25 -27.80 9.04
CA GLN A 208 -7.07 -29.09 8.39
C GLN A 208 -8.01 -29.10 7.17
N PHE A 209 -7.49 -28.73 6.01
CA PHE A 209 -8.13 -28.94 4.70
C PHE A 209 -7.44 -30.06 3.95
#